data_59ee0402a0efb59ba17ac98ac3b785df
#
_entry.id   59ee0402a0efb59ba17ac98ac3b785df
#
_cell.length_a   1.000
_cell.length_b   1.000
_cell.length_c   1.000
_cell.angle_alpha   90.00
_cell.angle_beta   90.00
_cell.angle_gamma   90.00
#
_symmetry.space_group_name_H-M   'P 1'
#
loop_
_entity.id
_entity.type
_entity.pdbx_description
1 polymer ?
#
loop_
_entity_poly.entity_id
_entity_poly.type
_entity_poly.pdbx_seq_one_letter_code
_entity_poly.pdbx_strand_id
1 'polypeptide(L)'
;KVRHIGLSNESPYGVAEFVRLAEQHHLPRVATVQNPYALTSRALDNGLDEVMHRLQVSLLAYSPLAFGALSGKYDTVGLDGAEQPGRLAMFDTMKKQRWARPEAIEAARLYNALARRHGLTPARLALAFCYGSWRVASTIIGVTSQAQLDENLAAWGTTLPPELLAEIDAIRWKHRDPAQ
;
A
#
# COMPACT_ATOMS: atom_id res chain seq x y z
N LYS A 1 -11.02 -3.24 -28.60
CA LYS A 1 -10.44 -1.99 -28.06
C LYS A 1 -9.76 -2.19 -26.69
N VAL A 2 -10.17 -3.21 -25.91
CA VAL A 2 -9.61 -3.58 -24.62
C VAL A 2 -8.94 -4.94 -24.76
N ARG A 3 -7.66 -5.07 -24.31
CA ARG A 3 -6.92 -6.34 -24.37
C ARG A 3 -6.97 -7.10 -23.06
N HIS A 4 -6.88 -6.39 -21.94
CA HIS A 4 -6.85 -6.96 -20.60
C HIS A 4 -7.86 -6.25 -19.71
N ILE A 5 -8.44 -7.00 -18.79
CA ILE A 5 -9.37 -6.49 -17.78
C ILE A 5 -8.79 -6.79 -16.39
N GLY A 6 -9.13 -5.97 -15.42
CA GLY A 6 -8.78 -6.13 -14.03
C GLY A 6 -9.93 -5.75 -13.12
N LEU A 7 -9.84 -6.20 -11.88
CA LEU A 7 -10.78 -5.87 -10.81
C LEU A 7 -10.22 -4.74 -9.94
N SER A 8 -11.06 -4.13 -9.12
CA SER A 8 -10.64 -3.10 -8.16
C SER A 8 -11.39 -3.27 -6.85
N ASN A 9 -10.66 -3.24 -5.75
CA ASN A 9 -11.18 -3.37 -4.39
C ASN A 9 -12.01 -4.65 -4.17
N GLU A 10 -11.53 -5.77 -4.76
CA GLU A 10 -12.28 -7.01 -4.76
C GLU A 10 -11.84 -7.91 -3.60
N SER A 11 -12.79 -8.74 -3.16
CA SER A 11 -12.62 -9.75 -2.11
C SER A 11 -11.99 -11.04 -2.66
N PRO A 12 -11.45 -11.93 -1.79
CA PRO A 12 -10.97 -13.24 -2.21
C PRO A 12 -12.03 -14.04 -2.98
N TYR A 13 -13.26 -14.07 -2.47
CA TYR A 13 -14.38 -14.75 -3.13
C TYR A 13 -14.71 -14.13 -4.48
N GLY A 14 -14.76 -12.79 -4.56
CA GLY A 14 -15.08 -12.10 -5.80
C GLY A 14 -14.05 -12.37 -6.89
N VAL A 15 -12.74 -12.34 -6.57
CA VAL A 15 -11.68 -12.68 -7.53
C VAL A 15 -11.84 -14.12 -8.02
N ALA A 16 -12.08 -15.08 -7.10
CA ALA A 16 -12.27 -16.48 -7.47
C ALA A 16 -13.48 -16.67 -8.38
N GLU A 17 -14.59 -16.00 -8.07
CA GLU A 17 -15.84 -16.10 -8.83
C GLU A 17 -15.72 -15.46 -10.22
N PHE A 18 -15.06 -14.30 -10.35
CA PHE A 18 -14.80 -13.71 -11.66
C PHE A 18 -13.96 -14.62 -12.56
N VAL A 19 -12.93 -15.28 -12.00
CA VAL A 19 -12.11 -16.23 -12.76
C VAL A 19 -12.94 -17.46 -13.16
N ARG A 20 -13.69 -18.05 -12.22
CA ARG A 20 -14.55 -19.20 -12.48
C ARG A 20 -15.57 -18.92 -13.58
N LEU A 21 -16.27 -17.77 -13.52
CA LEU A 21 -17.26 -17.37 -14.52
C LEU A 21 -16.62 -17.11 -15.89
N ALA A 22 -15.43 -16.48 -15.92
CA ALA A 22 -14.72 -16.27 -17.17
C ALA A 22 -14.37 -17.60 -17.85
N GLU A 23 -13.89 -18.58 -17.11
CA GLU A 23 -13.58 -19.91 -17.63
C GLU A 23 -14.85 -20.66 -18.07
N GLN A 24 -15.90 -20.64 -17.25
CA GLN A 24 -17.16 -21.33 -17.55
C GLN A 24 -17.85 -20.79 -18.81
N HIS A 25 -17.79 -19.48 -19.04
CA HIS A 25 -18.49 -18.80 -20.13
C HIS A 25 -17.57 -18.37 -21.28
N HIS A 26 -16.34 -18.84 -21.31
CA HIS A 26 -15.32 -18.48 -22.32
C HIS A 26 -15.14 -16.96 -22.50
N LEU A 27 -15.20 -16.22 -21.38
CA LEU A 27 -15.00 -14.77 -21.35
C LEU A 27 -13.51 -14.42 -21.15
N PRO A 28 -13.10 -13.18 -21.47
CA PRO A 28 -11.75 -12.71 -21.12
C PRO A 28 -11.50 -12.85 -19.62
N ARG A 29 -10.40 -13.51 -19.28
CA ARG A 29 -9.98 -13.72 -17.89
C ARG A 29 -9.43 -12.43 -17.29
N VAL A 30 -9.77 -12.14 -16.03
CA VAL A 30 -9.18 -11.04 -15.29
C VAL A 30 -7.68 -11.29 -15.08
N ALA A 31 -6.86 -10.30 -15.40
CA ALA A 31 -5.40 -10.38 -15.29
C ALA A 31 -4.88 -9.81 -13.98
N THR A 32 -5.57 -8.82 -13.43
CA THR A 32 -5.11 -8.07 -12.24
C THR A 32 -6.25 -7.76 -11.28
N VAL A 33 -5.90 -7.54 -10.02
CA VAL A 33 -6.74 -6.86 -9.04
C VAL A 33 -5.99 -5.63 -8.52
N GLN A 34 -6.66 -4.48 -8.47
CA GLN A 34 -6.12 -3.25 -7.92
C GLN A 34 -6.70 -3.04 -6.51
N ASN A 35 -5.89 -3.33 -5.49
CA ASN A 35 -6.29 -3.19 -4.08
C ASN A 35 -5.27 -2.36 -3.30
N PRO A 36 -5.66 -1.79 -2.14
CA PRO A 36 -4.73 -1.08 -1.28
C PRO A 36 -3.68 -2.06 -0.73
N TYR A 37 -2.42 -1.66 -0.76
CA TYR A 37 -1.35 -2.40 -0.12
C TYR A 37 -0.26 -1.45 0.37
N ALA A 38 -0.05 -1.42 1.68
CA ALA A 38 0.90 -0.55 2.35
C ALA A 38 1.21 -1.12 3.74
N LEU A 39 2.22 -0.59 4.42
CA LEU A 39 2.56 -0.97 5.80
C LEU A 39 1.37 -0.87 6.76
N THR A 40 0.46 0.10 6.55
CA THR A 40 -0.75 0.31 7.36
C THR A 40 -2.01 -0.35 6.80
N SER A 41 -1.93 -1.05 5.67
CA SER A 41 -3.07 -1.69 5.01
C SER A 41 -2.61 -2.98 4.34
N ARG A 42 -2.68 -4.09 5.07
CA ARG A 42 -2.20 -5.42 4.66
C ARG A 42 -3.29 -6.49 4.72
N ALA A 43 -4.57 -6.08 4.70
CA ALA A 43 -5.69 -7.02 4.74
C ALA A 43 -5.67 -8.05 3.61
N LEU A 44 -5.03 -7.71 2.50
CA LEU A 44 -4.78 -8.62 1.37
C LEU A 44 -4.03 -9.90 1.82
N ASP A 45 -3.12 -9.80 2.80
CA ASP A 45 -2.38 -10.93 3.35
C ASP A 45 -3.28 -11.94 4.12
N ASN A 46 -4.58 -11.67 4.24
CA ASN A 46 -5.54 -12.50 4.95
C ASN A 46 -6.39 -13.36 3.98
N GLY A 47 -5.76 -13.90 2.93
CA GLY A 47 -6.35 -14.88 2.03
C GLY A 47 -6.54 -14.42 0.59
N LEU A 48 -6.55 -13.12 0.30
CA LEU A 48 -6.58 -12.66 -1.09
C LEU A 48 -5.27 -12.99 -1.81
N ASP A 49 -4.14 -12.93 -1.12
CA ASP A 49 -2.83 -13.30 -1.66
C ASP A 49 -2.78 -14.79 -2.08
N GLU A 50 -3.37 -15.70 -1.29
CA GLU A 50 -3.49 -17.10 -1.67
C GLU A 50 -4.32 -17.28 -2.95
N VAL A 51 -5.50 -16.64 -2.99
CA VAL A 51 -6.39 -16.72 -4.16
C VAL A 51 -5.70 -16.18 -5.41
N MET A 52 -5.05 -15.03 -5.31
CA MET A 52 -4.31 -14.43 -6.41
C MET A 52 -3.19 -15.34 -6.91
N HIS A 53 -2.41 -15.92 -5.99
CA HIS A 53 -1.32 -16.82 -6.35
C HIS A 53 -1.85 -18.07 -7.08
N ARG A 54 -2.86 -18.73 -6.52
CA ARG A 54 -3.43 -19.97 -7.11
C ARG A 54 -4.10 -19.70 -8.46
N LEU A 55 -4.76 -18.54 -8.60
CA LEU A 55 -5.47 -18.20 -9.81
C LEU A 55 -4.65 -17.36 -10.79
N GLN A 56 -3.37 -17.12 -10.53
CA GLN A 56 -2.46 -16.33 -11.39
C GLN A 56 -3.04 -14.95 -11.74
N VAL A 57 -3.61 -14.27 -10.73
CA VAL A 57 -4.08 -12.89 -10.82
C VAL A 57 -3.05 -11.99 -10.13
N SER A 58 -2.63 -10.91 -10.79
CA SER A 58 -1.57 -10.03 -10.28
C SER A 58 -2.12 -8.87 -9.46
N LEU A 59 -1.40 -8.44 -8.42
CA LEU A 59 -1.74 -7.24 -7.65
C LEU A 59 -1.16 -5.98 -8.28
N LEU A 60 -2.02 -4.99 -8.48
CA LEU A 60 -1.64 -3.59 -8.66
C LEU A 60 -1.86 -2.88 -7.31
N ALA A 61 -0.77 -2.66 -6.56
CA ALA A 61 -0.84 -2.06 -5.23
C ALA A 61 -1.05 -0.55 -5.31
N TYR A 62 -2.15 -0.02 -4.77
CA TYR A 62 -2.36 1.42 -4.69
C TYR A 62 -2.17 1.95 -3.27
N SER A 63 -1.90 3.25 -3.18
CA SER A 63 -1.66 4.00 -1.94
C SER A 63 -0.50 3.45 -1.07
N PRO A 64 0.66 3.10 -1.65
CA PRO A 64 1.78 2.54 -0.89
C PRO A 64 2.29 3.48 0.20
N LEU A 65 2.10 4.81 0.04
CA LEU A 65 2.48 5.83 1.01
C LEU A 65 1.31 6.27 1.91
N ALA A 66 0.18 5.52 1.93
CA ALA A 66 -0.99 5.84 2.77
C ALA A 66 -1.39 7.32 2.67
N PHE A 67 -1.55 7.83 1.43
CA PHE A 67 -1.85 9.25 1.13
C PHE A 67 -0.86 10.24 1.75
N GLY A 68 0.38 9.81 1.96
CA GLY A 68 1.46 10.61 2.51
C GLY A 68 1.71 10.42 4.02
N ALA A 69 0.90 9.65 4.73
CA ALA A 69 1.18 9.35 6.14
C ALA A 69 2.52 8.62 6.32
N LEU A 70 2.85 7.71 5.40
CA LEU A 70 4.10 6.96 5.39
C LEU A 70 5.27 7.72 4.72
N SER A 71 5.14 9.01 4.44
CA SER A 71 6.26 9.87 4.03
C SER A 71 6.90 10.64 5.20
N GLY A 72 6.29 10.57 6.38
CA GLY A 72 6.77 11.27 7.58
C GLY A 72 6.33 12.74 7.70
N LYS A 73 5.67 13.30 6.69
CA LYS A 73 5.31 14.74 6.68
C LYS A 73 4.29 15.16 7.74
N TYR A 74 3.55 14.22 8.32
CA TYR A 74 2.56 14.49 9.37
C TYR A 74 3.06 14.12 10.77
N ASP A 75 4.30 13.66 10.93
CA ASP A 75 4.79 13.07 12.19
C ASP A 75 4.83 14.09 13.33
N THR A 76 5.30 15.31 13.05
CA THR A 76 5.51 16.36 14.07
C THR A 76 4.32 17.29 14.22
N VAL A 77 3.66 17.64 13.13
CA VAL A 77 2.64 18.70 13.08
C VAL A 77 1.21 18.16 12.99
N GLY A 78 1.06 16.85 12.78
CA GLY A 78 -0.26 16.25 12.54
C GLY A 78 -0.87 16.66 11.21
N LEU A 79 -2.15 16.34 11.02
CA LEU A 79 -2.85 16.64 9.77
C LEU A 79 -3.22 18.13 9.65
N ASP A 80 -3.45 18.81 10.78
CA ASP A 80 -3.93 20.20 10.80
C ASP A 80 -2.81 21.25 10.87
N GLY A 81 -1.59 20.84 11.22
CA GLY A 81 -0.45 21.76 11.38
C GLY A 81 0.54 21.80 10.21
N ALA A 82 0.28 21.10 9.12
CA ALA A 82 1.22 21.02 8.00
C ALA A 82 1.27 22.35 7.22
N GLU A 83 2.42 23.01 7.15
CA GLU A 83 2.66 24.20 6.32
C GLU A 83 2.37 23.95 4.83
N GLN A 84 2.61 22.73 4.37
CA GLN A 84 2.19 22.27 3.05
C GLN A 84 1.26 21.08 3.21
N PRO A 85 -0.04 21.29 3.19
CA PRO A 85 -1.00 20.21 3.38
C PRO A 85 -0.86 19.18 2.26
N GLY A 86 -0.48 17.97 2.65
CA GLY A 86 -0.56 16.82 1.75
C GLY A 86 -2.01 16.39 1.56
N ARG A 87 -2.21 15.40 0.69
CA ARG A 87 -3.55 14.97 0.24
C ARG A 87 -4.54 14.66 1.38
N LEU A 88 -4.08 14.09 2.51
CA LEU A 88 -4.94 13.82 3.67
C LEU A 88 -5.41 15.08 4.36
N ALA A 89 -4.57 16.13 4.40
CA ALA A 89 -4.85 17.38 5.11
C ALA A 89 -5.57 18.41 4.22
N MET A 90 -5.46 18.28 2.90
CA MET A 90 -5.96 19.29 1.94
C MET A 90 -7.48 19.34 1.84
N PHE A 91 -8.15 18.19 2.03
CA PHE A 91 -9.60 18.10 1.84
C PHE A 91 -10.25 17.50 3.09
N ASP A 92 -11.30 18.11 3.59
CA ASP A 92 -12.06 17.62 4.76
C ASP A 92 -12.64 16.22 4.56
N THR A 93 -13.00 15.88 3.32
CA THR A 93 -13.45 14.53 2.96
C THR A 93 -12.33 13.50 3.12
N MET A 94 -11.08 13.89 2.89
CA MET A 94 -9.92 12.99 3.06
C MET A 94 -9.56 12.80 4.53
N LYS A 95 -9.74 13.83 5.38
CA LYS A 95 -9.56 13.72 6.84
C LYS A 95 -10.51 12.72 7.49
N LYS A 96 -11.64 12.43 6.85
CA LYS A 96 -12.64 11.43 7.30
C LYS A 96 -12.39 10.02 6.76
N GLN A 97 -11.38 9.85 5.90
CA GLN A 97 -11.05 8.56 5.31
C GLN A 97 -10.28 7.67 6.31
N ARG A 98 -10.35 6.37 6.08
CA ARG A 98 -9.65 5.34 6.87
C ARG A 98 -8.16 5.62 7.09
N TRP A 99 -7.50 6.26 6.13
CA TRP A 99 -6.08 6.61 6.16
C TRP A 99 -5.73 7.71 7.17
N ALA A 100 -6.72 8.52 7.54
CA ALA A 100 -6.57 9.63 8.50
C ALA A 100 -7.06 9.27 9.91
N ARG A 101 -7.51 8.03 10.15
CA ARG A 101 -7.89 7.57 11.49
C ARG A 101 -6.71 7.69 12.46
N PRO A 102 -6.95 8.04 13.72
CA PRO A 102 -5.87 8.17 14.71
C PRO A 102 -4.95 6.95 14.76
N GLU A 103 -5.53 5.74 14.72
CA GLU A 103 -4.79 4.47 14.76
C GLU A 103 -3.90 4.28 13.51
N ALA A 104 -4.37 4.73 12.33
CA ALA A 104 -3.59 4.66 11.09
C ALA A 104 -2.43 5.65 11.11
N ILE A 105 -2.64 6.86 11.64
CA ILE A 105 -1.59 7.87 11.80
C ILE A 105 -0.57 7.43 12.85
N GLU A 106 -1.02 6.85 13.98
CA GLU A 106 -0.13 6.31 15.00
C GLU A 106 0.77 5.21 14.44
N ALA A 107 0.18 4.22 13.76
CA ALA A 107 0.95 3.16 13.11
C ALA A 107 1.93 3.72 12.06
N ALA A 108 1.51 4.69 11.26
CA ALA A 108 2.39 5.34 10.30
C ALA A 108 3.59 6.01 10.97
N ARG A 109 3.40 6.71 12.10
CA ARG A 109 4.49 7.31 12.88
C ARG A 109 5.49 6.26 13.37
N LEU A 110 5.02 5.09 13.82
CA LEU A 110 5.89 4.00 14.25
C LEU A 110 6.74 3.46 13.10
N TYR A 111 6.15 3.23 11.92
CA TYR A 111 6.89 2.82 10.73
C TYR A 111 7.87 3.90 10.26
N ASN A 112 7.50 5.17 10.32
CA ASN A 112 8.36 6.29 9.96
C ASN A 112 9.56 6.40 10.90
N ALA A 113 9.35 6.22 12.21
CA ALA A 113 10.41 6.17 13.20
C ALA A 113 11.33 4.96 12.96
N LEU A 114 10.76 3.80 12.64
CA LEU A 114 11.51 2.59 12.28
C LEU A 114 12.42 2.85 11.08
N ALA A 115 11.89 3.44 10.00
CA ALA A 115 12.67 3.78 8.82
C ALA A 115 13.92 4.61 9.19
N ARG A 116 13.73 5.68 9.98
CA ARG A 116 14.81 6.58 10.38
C ARG A 116 15.87 5.87 11.23
N ARG A 117 15.48 4.95 12.13
CA ARG A 117 16.43 4.15 12.92
C ARG A 117 17.34 3.29 12.06
N HIS A 118 16.83 2.84 10.90
CA HIS A 118 17.58 2.04 9.93
C HIS A 118 18.21 2.88 8.80
N GLY A 119 18.30 4.21 8.97
CA GLY A 119 18.94 5.10 7.98
C GLY A 119 18.16 5.24 6.65
N LEU A 120 16.88 4.90 6.65
CA LEU A 120 16.00 5.04 5.50
C LEU A 120 15.08 6.26 5.66
N THR A 121 14.66 6.86 4.54
CA THR A 121 13.52 7.75 4.60
C THR A 121 12.23 6.94 4.78
N PRO A 122 11.20 7.49 5.44
CA PRO A 122 9.91 6.84 5.58
C PRO A 122 9.31 6.36 4.24
N ALA A 123 9.35 7.23 3.22
CA ALA A 123 8.85 6.88 1.89
C ALA A 123 9.63 5.71 1.29
N ARG A 124 10.97 5.70 1.45
CA ARG A 124 11.80 4.60 0.95
C ARG A 124 11.46 3.27 1.61
N LEU A 125 11.27 3.23 2.94
CA LEU A 125 10.84 2.02 3.64
C LEU A 125 9.51 1.52 3.12
N ALA A 126 8.50 2.40 3.04
CA ALA A 126 7.15 2.04 2.63
C ALA A 126 7.09 1.52 1.17
N LEU A 127 7.84 2.14 0.28
CA LEU A 127 7.91 1.71 -1.12
C LEU A 127 8.72 0.43 -1.29
N ALA A 128 9.88 0.31 -0.62
CA ALA A 128 10.69 -0.91 -0.65
C ALA A 128 9.91 -2.13 -0.13
N PHE A 129 9.05 -1.94 0.89
CA PHE A 129 8.14 -2.98 1.37
C PHE A 129 7.19 -3.46 0.26
N CYS A 130 6.58 -2.54 -0.49
CA CYS A 130 5.70 -2.90 -1.60
C CYS A 130 6.49 -3.54 -2.76
N TYR A 131 7.61 -2.95 -3.14
CA TYR A 131 8.43 -3.42 -4.27
C TYR A 131 9.05 -4.80 -4.02
N GLY A 132 9.41 -5.10 -2.78
CA GLY A 132 9.98 -6.40 -2.40
C GLY A 132 8.95 -7.50 -2.15
N SER A 133 7.66 -7.18 -2.20
CA SER A 133 6.59 -8.16 -1.95
C SER A 133 6.31 -8.98 -3.20
N TRP A 134 6.43 -10.31 -3.09
CA TRP A 134 6.07 -11.25 -4.16
C TRP A 134 4.60 -11.13 -4.62
N ARG A 135 3.74 -10.54 -3.79
CA ARG A 135 2.32 -10.32 -4.07
C ARG A 135 2.09 -9.21 -5.09
N VAL A 136 3.03 -8.27 -5.19
CA VAL A 136 2.87 -7.02 -5.93
C VAL A 136 3.53 -7.12 -7.30
N ALA A 137 2.75 -7.12 -8.36
CA ALA A 137 3.26 -7.05 -9.72
C ALA A 137 3.63 -5.62 -10.13
N SER A 138 2.88 -4.64 -9.64
CA SER A 138 3.16 -3.22 -9.87
C SER A 138 2.64 -2.36 -8.73
N THR A 139 3.43 -1.37 -8.33
CA THR A 139 3.06 -0.38 -7.31
C THR A 139 2.64 0.92 -7.98
N ILE A 140 1.42 1.36 -7.70
CA ILE A 140 0.89 2.60 -8.25
C ILE A 140 1.33 3.76 -7.36
N ILE A 141 2.22 4.59 -7.87
CA ILE A 141 2.72 5.78 -7.19
C ILE A 141 2.04 7.05 -7.73
N GLY A 142 1.94 8.06 -6.88
CA GLY A 142 1.51 9.40 -7.26
C GLY A 142 2.49 10.44 -6.74
N VAL A 143 2.84 11.40 -7.58
CA VAL A 143 3.82 12.45 -7.26
C VAL A 143 3.30 13.81 -7.72
N THR A 144 3.74 14.87 -7.03
CA THR A 144 3.43 16.27 -7.37
C THR A 144 4.70 17.11 -7.59
N SER A 145 5.89 16.48 -7.45
CA SER A 145 7.17 17.13 -7.73
C SER A 145 8.18 16.11 -8.27
N GLN A 146 9.20 16.62 -8.98
CA GLN A 146 10.31 15.81 -9.47
C GLN A 146 11.04 15.11 -8.32
N ALA A 147 11.30 15.81 -7.23
CA ALA A 147 11.98 15.25 -6.06
C ALA A 147 11.24 14.03 -5.48
N GLN A 148 9.90 14.06 -5.43
CA GLN A 148 9.12 12.90 -5.01
C GLN A 148 9.24 11.73 -5.99
N LEU A 149 9.28 12.00 -7.29
CA LEU A 149 9.48 10.96 -8.29
C LEU A 149 10.85 10.32 -8.13
N ASP A 150 11.89 11.12 -7.99
CA ASP A 150 13.27 10.64 -7.83
C ASP A 150 13.42 9.80 -6.55
N GLU A 151 12.83 10.23 -5.44
CA GLU A 151 12.79 9.46 -4.19
C GLU A 151 12.06 8.12 -4.35
N ASN A 152 10.91 8.15 -5.01
CA ASN A 152 10.10 6.94 -5.25
C ASN A 152 10.84 5.93 -6.14
N LEU A 153 11.52 6.42 -7.18
CA LEU A 153 12.33 5.57 -8.08
C LEU A 153 13.56 5.02 -7.36
N ALA A 154 14.24 5.83 -6.53
CA ALA A 154 15.40 5.42 -5.75
C ALA A 154 15.07 4.35 -4.68
N ALA A 155 13.81 4.17 -4.33
CA ALA A 155 13.37 3.08 -3.45
C ALA A 155 13.40 1.71 -4.15
N TRP A 156 13.36 1.68 -5.49
CA TRP A 156 13.44 0.44 -6.27
C TRP A 156 14.77 -0.28 -6.04
N GLY A 157 14.72 -1.59 -5.85
CA GLY A 157 15.91 -2.40 -5.56
C GLY A 157 16.44 -2.29 -4.13
N THR A 158 15.80 -1.50 -3.25
CA THR A 158 16.14 -1.49 -1.82
C THR A 158 15.70 -2.80 -1.19
N THR A 159 16.66 -3.58 -0.69
CA THR A 159 16.41 -4.81 0.06
C THR A 159 16.18 -4.47 1.53
N LEU A 160 15.11 -4.98 2.11
CA LEU A 160 14.82 -4.88 3.54
C LEU A 160 15.38 -6.15 4.22
N PRO A 161 16.34 -6.03 5.15
CA PRO A 161 16.92 -7.17 5.81
C PRO A 161 15.91 -7.86 6.75
N PRO A 162 16.10 -9.16 7.05
CA PRO A 162 15.17 -9.95 7.86
C PRO A 162 14.82 -9.34 9.22
N GLU A 163 15.79 -8.74 9.90
CA GLU A 163 15.58 -8.06 11.17
C GLU A 163 14.64 -6.87 11.05
N LEU A 164 14.75 -6.08 9.99
CA LEU A 164 13.85 -4.95 9.72
C LEU A 164 12.44 -5.45 9.37
N LEU A 165 12.33 -6.52 8.60
CA LEU A 165 11.03 -7.16 8.32
C LEU A 165 10.35 -7.68 9.58
N ALA A 166 11.12 -8.24 10.51
CA ALA A 166 10.61 -8.67 11.82
C ALA A 166 10.10 -7.50 12.67
N GLU A 167 10.80 -6.35 12.65
CA GLU A 167 10.34 -5.14 13.34
C GLU A 167 9.07 -4.55 12.69
N ILE A 168 8.98 -4.59 11.36
CA ILE A 168 7.77 -4.22 10.62
C ILE A 168 6.58 -5.09 11.05
N ASP A 169 6.78 -6.40 11.15
CA ASP A 169 5.73 -7.32 11.58
C ASP A 169 5.37 -7.14 13.06
N ALA A 170 6.32 -6.81 13.93
CA ALA A 170 6.05 -6.49 15.33
C ALA A 170 5.12 -5.26 15.49
N ILE A 171 5.29 -4.23 14.65
CA ILE A 171 4.37 -3.09 14.60
C ILE A 171 3.00 -3.54 14.08
N ARG A 172 2.94 -4.33 13.01
CA ARG A 172 1.70 -4.84 12.45
C ARG A 172 0.87 -5.63 13.46
N TRP A 173 1.50 -6.48 14.27
CA TRP A 173 0.79 -7.29 15.26
C TRP A 173 0.08 -6.46 16.32
N LYS A 174 0.60 -5.27 16.64
CA LYS A 174 -0.01 -4.32 17.58
C LYS A 174 -1.07 -3.43 16.91
N HIS A 175 -0.87 -3.08 15.64
CA HIS A 175 -1.70 -2.17 14.87
C HIS A 175 -2.17 -2.86 13.58
N ARG A 176 -3.06 -3.85 13.72
CA ARG A 176 -3.54 -4.66 12.60
C ARG A 176 -4.41 -3.85 11.64
N ASP A 177 -3.95 -3.68 10.41
CA ASP A 177 -4.67 -3.07 9.29
C ASP A 177 -5.43 -1.77 9.67
N PRO A 178 -4.77 -0.79 10.34
CA PRO A 178 -5.47 0.36 10.91
C PRO A 178 -6.09 1.27 9.86
N ALA A 179 -5.67 1.16 8.59
CA ALA A 179 -6.21 1.90 7.45
C ALA A 179 -7.16 1.04 6.58
N GLN A 180 -7.78 0.03 7.15
CA GLN A 180 -8.77 -0.80 6.45
C GLN A 180 -10.20 -0.30 6.59
#